data_c598855830e986884f7c33ffdace6b34
#
_entry.id   c598855830e986884f7c33ffdace6b34
#
_cell.length_a   1.000
_cell.length_b   1.000
_cell.length_c   1.000
_cell.angle_alpha   90.00
_cell.angle_beta   90.00
_cell.angle_gamma   90.00
#
_symmetry.space_group_name_H-M   'P 1'
#
loop_
_entity.id
_entity.type
_entity.pdbx_description
1 polymer ?
#
loop_
_entity_poly.entity_id
_entity_poly.type
_entity_poly.pdbx_seq_one_letter_code
_entity_poly.pdbx_strand_id
1 'polypeptide(L)'
;MISKTAYLKSSVYNGAILKQLVIDDIVLDRLNYELSVIEKLDLIEYFLIFSKIIEICNSQKILRSFGRGSACGSLVNYCLDITKINPLNEGLIFERFINPEISEFADIDIDIPFGYQKMIIEELKIELPDHFIHNLAILPSSNNFIIFSDIYISF
;
A
#
# COMPACT_ATOMS: atom_id res chain seq x y z
N MET A 1 -1.41 19.88 -14.29
CA MET A 1 -1.25 18.43 -13.99
C MET A 1 -0.89 18.30 -12.52
N ILE A 2 -1.63 17.54 -11.72
CA ILE A 2 -1.32 17.33 -10.29
C ILE A 2 -0.09 16.42 -10.21
N SER A 3 0.89 16.76 -9.35
CA SER A 3 2.06 15.89 -9.17
C SER A 3 1.66 14.56 -8.49
N LYS A 4 2.41 13.47 -8.76
CA LYS A 4 2.20 12.17 -8.11
C LYS A 4 2.22 12.30 -6.58
N THR A 5 3.14 13.11 -6.05
CA THR A 5 3.23 13.41 -4.60
C THR A 5 1.96 14.07 -4.06
N ALA A 6 1.44 15.09 -4.77
CA ALA A 6 0.21 15.77 -4.34
C ALA A 6 -1.00 14.84 -4.41
N TYR A 7 -1.05 13.95 -5.41
CA TYR A 7 -2.08 12.95 -5.54
C TYR A 7 -2.04 11.94 -4.38
N LEU A 8 -0.86 11.38 -4.07
CA LEU A 8 -0.70 10.47 -2.94
C LEU A 8 -1.13 11.12 -1.62
N LYS A 9 -0.65 12.35 -1.33
CA LYS A 9 -1.04 13.11 -0.14
C LYS A 9 -2.56 13.27 -0.05
N SER A 10 -3.20 13.69 -1.14
CA SER A 10 -4.66 13.84 -1.18
C SER A 10 -5.39 12.52 -0.91
N SER A 11 -4.93 11.41 -1.50
CA SER A 11 -5.51 10.08 -1.29
C SER A 11 -5.40 9.63 0.17
N VAL A 12 -4.24 9.87 0.80
CA VAL A 12 -4.01 9.54 2.22
C VAL A 12 -4.94 10.33 3.15
N TYR A 13 -5.05 11.66 2.95
CA TYR A 13 -5.94 12.46 3.79
C TYR A 13 -7.42 12.14 3.57
N ASN A 14 -7.83 11.88 2.33
CA ASN A 14 -9.18 11.40 2.04
C ASN A 14 -9.46 10.06 2.72
N GLY A 15 -8.50 9.14 2.69
CA GLY A 15 -8.60 7.86 3.39
C GLY A 15 -8.69 8.01 4.90
N ALA A 16 -7.95 8.94 5.50
CA ALA A 16 -8.05 9.25 6.93
C ALA A 16 -9.46 9.73 7.30
N ILE A 17 -10.06 10.60 6.48
CA ILE A 17 -11.45 11.08 6.68
C ILE A 17 -12.44 9.92 6.55
N LEU A 18 -12.32 9.09 5.51
CA LEU A 18 -13.20 7.93 5.31
C LEU A 18 -13.13 6.93 6.46
N LYS A 19 -11.96 6.77 7.09
CA LYS A 19 -11.76 5.93 8.28
C LYS A 19 -12.13 6.63 9.58
N GLN A 20 -12.65 7.85 9.50
CA GLN A 20 -13.07 8.66 10.66
C GLN A 20 -11.94 8.87 11.69
N LEU A 21 -10.70 8.96 11.22
CA LEU A 21 -9.58 9.32 12.07
C LEU A 21 -9.77 10.74 12.61
N VAL A 22 -9.59 10.92 13.91
CA VAL A 22 -9.48 12.25 14.51
C VAL A 22 -8.14 12.82 14.05
N ILE A 23 -8.20 13.87 13.24
CA ILE A 23 -6.99 14.53 12.70
C ILE A 23 -6.49 15.52 13.77
N ASP A 24 -5.80 14.99 14.76
CA ASP A 24 -5.07 15.76 15.77
C ASP A 24 -3.58 15.91 15.38
N ASP A 25 -2.83 16.58 16.23
CA ASP A 25 -1.40 16.83 16.00
C ASP A 25 -0.60 15.53 15.89
N ILE A 26 -0.97 14.48 16.63
CA ILE A 26 -0.29 13.17 16.61
C ILE A 26 -0.48 12.50 15.24
N VAL A 27 -1.69 12.49 14.73
CA VAL A 27 -2.01 11.93 13.41
C VAL A 27 -1.34 12.73 12.31
N LEU A 28 -1.38 14.08 12.40
CA LEU A 28 -0.75 14.96 11.41
C LEU A 28 0.76 14.79 11.37
N ASP A 29 1.42 14.80 12.51
CA ASP A 29 2.87 14.63 12.63
C ASP A 29 3.29 13.27 12.07
N ARG A 30 2.55 12.20 12.41
CA ARG A 30 2.83 10.85 11.91
C ARG A 30 2.66 10.76 10.39
N LEU A 31 1.57 11.27 9.82
CA LEU A 31 1.34 11.27 8.37
C LEU A 31 2.37 12.10 7.62
N ASN A 32 2.70 13.30 8.11
CA ASN A 32 3.71 14.16 7.51
C ASN A 32 5.09 13.51 7.53
N TYR A 33 5.45 12.88 8.64
CA TYR A 33 6.70 12.15 8.77
C TYR A 33 6.79 10.99 7.77
N GLU A 34 5.80 10.09 7.76
CA GLU A 34 5.77 8.95 6.85
C GLU A 34 5.81 9.38 5.38
N LEU A 35 4.98 10.36 4.98
CA LEU A 35 4.96 10.90 3.62
C LEU A 35 6.29 11.55 3.23
N SER A 36 6.99 12.21 4.15
CA SER A 36 8.31 12.78 3.88
C SER A 36 9.37 11.71 3.63
N VAL A 37 9.32 10.60 4.38
CA VAL A 37 10.23 9.47 4.19
C VAL A 37 9.94 8.76 2.87
N ILE A 38 8.67 8.52 2.55
CA ILE A 38 8.22 7.90 1.29
C ILE A 38 8.70 8.73 0.09
N GLU A 39 8.56 10.06 0.16
CA GLU A 39 9.02 10.98 -0.89
C GLU A 39 10.55 10.99 -1.01
N LYS A 40 11.27 11.05 0.11
CA LYS A 40 12.74 11.04 0.16
C LYS A 40 13.35 9.76 -0.44
N LEU A 41 12.69 8.63 -0.26
CA LEU A 41 13.13 7.33 -0.76
C LEU A 41 12.59 6.99 -2.17
N ASP A 42 11.92 7.94 -2.84
CA ASP A 42 11.32 7.79 -4.18
C ASP A 42 10.29 6.64 -4.26
N LEU A 43 9.53 6.42 -3.17
CA LEU A 43 8.54 5.35 -3.08
C LEU A 43 7.11 5.80 -3.41
N ILE A 44 6.90 7.05 -3.86
CA ILE A 44 5.56 7.60 -4.16
C ILE A 44 4.79 6.69 -5.12
N GLU A 45 5.44 6.29 -6.22
CA GLU A 45 4.81 5.47 -7.25
C GLU A 45 4.47 4.07 -6.75
N TYR A 46 5.35 3.49 -5.94
CA TYR A 46 5.13 2.21 -5.27
C TYR A 46 3.83 2.21 -4.47
N PHE A 47 3.62 3.22 -3.60
CA PHE A 47 2.39 3.34 -2.83
C PHE A 47 1.15 3.58 -3.70
N LEU A 48 1.26 4.36 -4.78
CA LEU A 48 0.16 4.59 -5.71
C LEU A 48 -0.28 3.30 -6.42
N ILE A 49 0.66 2.43 -6.77
CA ILE A 49 0.34 1.13 -7.39
C ILE A 49 -0.39 0.23 -6.40
N PHE A 50 0.09 0.13 -5.15
CA PHE A 50 -0.64 -0.64 -4.14
C PHE A 50 -2.03 -0.07 -3.87
N SER A 51 -2.16 1.26 -3.78
CA SER A 51 -3.48 1.91 -3.69
C SER A 51 -4.39 1.51 -4.85
N LYS A 52 -3.86 1.43 -6.08
CA LYS A 52 -4.61 1.02 -7.26
C LYS A 52 -5.05 -0.46 -7.18
N ILE A 53 -4.18 -1.36 -6.71
CA ILE A 53 -4.55 -2.76 -6.45
C ILE A 53 -5.74 -2.82 -5.47
N ILE A 54 -5.70 -2.00 -4.42
CA ILE A 54 -6.77 -1.92 -3.44
C ILE A 54 -8.08 -1.43 -4.06
N GLU A 55 -8.02 -0.39 -4.91
CA GLU A 55 -9.19 0.12 -5.64
C GLU A 55 -9.82 -0.97 -6.51
N ILE A 56 -9.01 -1.72 -7.27
CA ILE A 56 -9.46 -2.85 -8.08
C ILE A 56 -10.13 -3.90 -7.20
N CYS A 57 -9.49 -4.31 -6.11
CA CYS A 57 -10.06 -5.28 -5.19
C CYS A 57 -11.42 -4.83 -4.63
N ASN A 58 -11.53 -3.55 -4.25
CA ASN A 58 -12.77 -3.00 -3.71
C ASN A 58 -13.87 -2.92 -4.78
N SER A 59 -13.56 -2.48 -6.00
CA SER A 59 -14.53 -2.38 -7.12
C SER A 59 -15.10 -3.74 -7.48
N GLN A 60 -14.27 -4.78 -7.46
CA GLN A 60 -14.64 -6.16 -7.76
C GLN A 60 -15.15 -6.94 -6.54
N LYS A 61 -15.24 -6.29 -5.36
CA LYS A 61 -15.66 -6.91 -4.09
C LYS A 61 -14.82 -8.12 -3.69
N ILE A 62 -13.53 -8.08 -4.01
CA ILE A 62 -12.58 -9.13 -3.66
C ILE A 62 -12.21 -8.98 -2.19
N LEU A 63 -12.41 -10.04 -1.41
CA LEU A 63 -12.00 -10.07 -0.02
C LEU A 63 -10.48 -10.04 0.08
N ARG A 64 -9.96 -9.29 1.06
CA ARG A 64 -8.53 -9.18 1.34
C ARG A 64 -8.27 -9.44 2.82
N SER A 65 -7.05 -9.87 3.16
CA SER A 65 -6.62 -9.91 4.55
C SER A 65 -6.60 -8.52 5.18
N PHE A 66 -6.54 -8.47 6.52
CA PHE A 66 -6.41 -7.20 7.26
C PHE A 66 -5.03 -6.54 7.11
N GLY A 67 -4.12 -7.18 6.42
CA GLY A 67 -2.71 -6.84 6.34
C GLY A 67 -1.89 -7.68 7.31
N ARG A 68 -0.61 -7.82 7.02
CA ARG A 68 0.36 -8.56 7.82
C ARG A 68 1.75 -7.95 7.70
N GLY A 69 2.67 -8.47 8.51
CA GLY A 69 4.07 -8.04 8.47
C GLY A 69 4.28 -6.59 8.92
N SER A 70 5.40 -6.04 8.50
CA SER A 70 5.85 -4.70 8.88
C SER A 70 4.98 -3.58 8.27
N ALA A 71 4.34 -3.84 7.13
CA ALA A 71 3.45 -2.87 6.45
C ALA A 71 2.32 -2.36 7.34
N CYS A 72 1.89 -3.14 8.35
CA CYS A 72 0.92 -2.70 9.35
C CYS A 72 1.42 -1.55 10.25
N GLY A 73 2.73 -1.28 10.28
CA GLY A 73 3.32 -0.17 11.02
C GLY A 73 3.13 1.20 10.37
N SER A 74 2.62 1.26 9.13
CA SER A 74 2.41 2.52 8.40
C SER A 74 0.99 3.04 8.51
N LEU A 75 0.85 4.30 8.96
CA LEU A 75 -0.42 5.02 8.97
C LEU A 75 -0.86 5.40 7.55
N VAL A 76 0.09 5.63 6.65
CA VAL A 76 -0.18 5.84 5.21
C VAL A 76 -0.83 4.59 4.62
N ASN A 77 -0.29 3.38 4.88
CA ASN A 77 -0.91 2.13 4.43
C ASN A 77 -2.32 1.94 4.98
N TYR A 78 -2.53 2.29 6.24
CA TYR A 78 -3.86 2.25 6.86
C TYR A 78 -4.83 3.20 6.16
N CYS A 79 -4.43 4.45 5.91
CA CYS A 79 -5.25 5.44 5.22
C CYS A 79 -5.57 5.03 3.78
N LEU A 80 -4.62 4.45 3.05
CA LEU A 80 -4.82 3.93 1.69
C LEU A 80 -5.58 2.60 1.64
N ASP A 81 -6.05 2.10 2.78
CA ASP A 81 -6.74 0.82 2.89
C ASP A 81 -5.90 -0.41 2.49
N ILE A 82 -4.59 -0.25 2.37
CA ILE A 82 -3.64 -1.34 2.12
C ILE A 82 -3.63 -2.29 3.32
N THR A 83 -3.66 -1.73 4.54
CA THR A 83 -3.87 -2.48 5.77
C THR A 83 -5.14 -2.02 6.50
N LYS A 84 -5.72 -2.90 7.32
CA LYS A 84 -6.92 -2.58 8.13
C LYS A 84 -6.57 -2.25 9.59
N ILE A 85 -5.30 -2.35 9.95
CA ILE A 85 -4.81 -2.16 11.32
C ILE A 85 -4.35 -0.72 11.47
N ASN A 86 -4.92 0.00 12.44
CA ASN A 86 -4.47 1.35 12.79
C ASN A 86 -3.18 1.25 13.64
N PRO A 87 -2.01 1.64 13.11
CA PRO A 87 -0.75 1.50 13.82
C PRO A 87 -0.66 2.32 15.11
N LEU A 88 -1.40 3.42 15.20
CA LEU A 88 -1.40 4.26 16.41
C LEU A 88 -2.10 3.56 17.58
N ASN A 89 -3.19 2.83 17.30
CA ASN A 89 -3.93 2.10 18.33
C ASN A 89 -3.12 0.91 18.87
N GLU A 90 -2.32 0.29 18.00
CA GLU A 90 -1.52 -0.90 18.31
C GLU A 90 -0.08 -0.56 18.73
N GLY A 91 0.28 0.71 18.80
CA GLY A 91 1.63 1.14 19.14
C GLY A 91 2.72 0.68 18.16
N LEU A 92 2.35 0.50 16.87
CA LEU A 92 3.28 0.03 15.85
C LEU A 92 4.18 1.15 15.33
N ILE A 93 5.43 0.80 15.03
CA ILE A 93 6.49 1.74 14.63
C ILE A 93 6.68 1.67 13.12
N PHE A 94 6.71 2.83 12.46
CA PHE A 94 6.88 2.96 11.00
C PHE A 94 8.26 2.47 10.54
N GLU A 95 9.31 2.72 11.32
CA GLU A 95 10.68 2.37 10.99
C GLU A 95 10.94 0.86 10.91
N ARG A 96 10.01 0.04 11.39
CA ARG A 96 10.05 -1.41 11.15
C ARG A 96 9.58 -1.79 9.75
N PHE A 97 8.86 -0.90 9.10
CA PHE A 97 8.39 -1.09 7.72
C PHE A 97 9.31 -0.38 6.73
N ILE A 98 9.61 0.90 6.97
CA ILE A 98 10.54 1.68 6.15
C ILE A 98 11.49 2.41 7.10
N ASN A 99 12.77 2.02 7.04
CA ASN A 99 13.82 2.71 7.78
C ASN A 99 14.56 3.66 6.83
N PRO A 100 14.52 4.99 7.07
CA PRO A 100 15.16 5.97 6.20
C PRO A 100 16.71 5.89 6.21
N GLU A 101 17.30 5.14 7.14
CA GLU A 101 18.74 4.94 7.27
C GLU A 101 19.23 3.64 6.60
N ILE A 102 18.31 2.73 6.29
CA ILE A 102 18.64 1.42 5.71
C ILE A 102 17.96 1.33 4.35
N SER A 103 18.75 1.04 3.32
CA SER A 103 18.25 0.87 1.95
C SER A 103 17.59 -0.52 1.76
N GLU A 104 16.62 -0.84 2.61
CA GLU A 104 15.79 -2.02 2.43
C GLU A 104 14.48 -1.63 1.73
N PHE A 105 14.02 -2.48 0.81
CA PHE A 105 12.74 -2.25 0.13
C PHE A 105 11.59 -2.41 1.11
N ALA A 106 10.62 -1.48 1.02
CA ALA A 106 9.35 -1.62 1.70
C ALA A 106 8.60 -2.84 1.14
N ASP A 107 8.29 -3.81 1.99
CA ASP A 107 7.57 -5.01 1.59
C ASP A 107 6.09 -4.90 1.98
N ILE A 108 5.20 -4.86 0.98
CA ILE A 108 3.75 -4.82 1.17
C ILE A 108 3.14 -6.12 0.64
N ASP A 109 2.63 -6.91 1.56
CA ASP A 109 1.92 -8.14 1.25
C ASP A 109 0.40 -7.93 1.22
N ILE A 110 -0.26 -8.33 0.12
CA ILE A 110 -1.70 -8.34 0.02
C ILE A 110 -2.18 -9.77 -0.23
N ASP A 111 -2.87 -10.35 0.74
CA ASP A 111 -3.47 -11.67 0.59
C ASP A 111 -4.87 -11.54 -0.04
N ILE A 112 -5.08 -12.25 -1.14
CA ILE A 112 -6.36 -12.33 -1.86
C ILE A 112 -6.73 -13.79 -2.09
N PRO A 113 -8.04 -14.13 -2.30
CA PRO A 113 -8.44 -15.48 -2.64
C PRO A 113 -7.84 -15.94 -3.97
N PHE A 114 -7.57 -17.24 -4.06
CA PHE A 114 -7.04 -17.86 -5.26
C PHE A 114 -7.95 -17.59 -6.49
N GLY A 115 -7.34 -17.32 -7.64
CA GLY A 115 -8.02 -17.13 -8.92
C GLY A 115 -8.24 -15.67 -9.33
N TYR A 116 -8.16 -14.69 -8.42
CA TYR A 116 -8.35 -13.26 -8.77
C TYR A 116 -7.09 -12.58 -9.29
N GLN A 117 -5.91 -13.15 -9.07
CA GLN A 117 -4.63 -12.55 -9.39
C GLN A 117 -4.51 -12.15 -10.87
N LYS A 118 -4.85 -13.06 -11.79
CA LYS A 118 -4.74 -12.79 -13.23
C LYS A 118 -5.60 -11.61 -13.65
N MET A 119 -6.81 -11.51 -13.15
CA MET A 119 -7.72 -10.41 -13.42
C MET A 119 -7.17 -9.08 -12.88
N ILE A 120 -6.64 -9.05 -11.65
CA ILE A 120 -6.04 -7.84 -11.08
C ILE A 120 -4.84 -7.39 -11.92
N ILE A 121 -3.98 -8.31 -12.36
CA ILE A 121 -2.83 -7.99 -13.22
C ILE A 121 -3.29 -7.42 -14.57
N GLU A 122 -4.33 -8.00 -15.17
CA GLU A 122 -4.88 -7.51 -16.44
C GLU A 122 -5.48 -6.11 -16.29
N GLU A 123 -6.23 -5.84 -15.22
CA GLU A 123 -6.76 -4.50 -14.94
C GLU A 123 -5.64 -3.49 -14.65
N LEU A 124 -4.61 -3.87 -13.88
CA LEU A 124 -3.46 -3.01 -13.62
C LEU A 124 -2.73 -2.62 -14.92
N LYS A 125 -2.56 -3.55 -15.87
CA LYS A 125 -1.93 -3.27 -17.17
C LYS A 125 -2.74 -2.27 -18.01
N ILE A 126 -4.06 -2.27 -17.88
CA ILE A 126 -4.93 -1.32 -18.58
C ILE A 126 -4.82 0.06 -17.94
N GLU A 127 -4.81 0.12 -16.61
CA GLU A 127 -4.79 1.37 -15.85
C GLU A 127 -3.40 2.03 -15.80
N LEU A 128 -2.33 1.22 -15.93
CA LEU A 128 -0.94 1.63 -15.82
C LEU A 128 -0.14 1.13 -17.05
N PRO A 129 -0.49 1.59 -18.28
CA PRO A 129 0.06 1.03 -19.53
C PRO A 129 1.57 1.25 -19.68
N ASP A 130 2.13 2.28 -19.04
CA ASP A 130 3.56 2.62 -19.11
C ASP A 130 4.41 1.83 -18.09
N HIS A 131 3.79 0.94 -17.30
CA HIS A 131 4.48 0.15 -16.30
C HIS A 131 4.63 -1.30 -16.76
N PHE A 132 5.86 -1.80 -16.73
CA PHE A 132 6.11 -3.23 -16.91
C PHE A 132 5.77 -3.97 -15.60
N ILE A 133 4.56 -4.50 -15.52
CA ILE A 133 4.17 -5.38 -14.43
C ILE A 133 4.71 -6.77 -14.75
N HIS A 134 5.94 -7.05 -14.32
CA HIS A 134 6.51 -8.38 -14.39
C HIS A 134 5.93 -9.27 -13.29
N ASN A 135 5.76 -10.55 -13.61
CA ASN A 135 5.12 -11.56 -12.79
C ASN A 135 5.37 -11.38 -11.30
N LEU A 136 4.31 -11.07 -10.61
CA LEU A 136 4.23 -11.22 -9.17
C LEU A 136 4.65 -12.63 -8.79
N ALA A 137 5.63 -12.75 -7.91
CA ALA A 137 6.03 -14.05 -7.38
C ALA A 137 4.82 -14.65 -6.66
N ILE A 138 4.28 -15.74 -7.21
CA ILE A 138 3.18 -16.48 -6.61
C ILE A 138 3.80 -17.48 -5.66
N LEU A 139 3.72 -17.22 -4.36
CA LEU A 139 3.97 -18.26 -3.37
C LEU A 139 2.62 -18.96 -3.09
N PRO A 140 2.46 -20.23 -3.50
CA PRO A 140 1.28 -20.99 -3.11
C PRO A 140 1.31 -21.19 -1.60
N SER A 141 0.44 -20.50 -0.87
CA SER A 141 0.24 -20.80 0.54
C SER A 141 -0.67 -22.02 0.68
N SER A 142 -0.44 -22.80 1.72
CA SER A 142 -1.24 -24.01 2.04
C SER A 142 -2.73 -23.72 2.32
N ASN A 143 -3.14 -22.44 2.33
CA ASN A 143 -4.48 -21.97 2.69
C ASN A 143 -5.25 -21.29 1.57
N ASN A 144 -4.95 -21.55 0.29
CA ASN A 144 -5.64 -20.96 -0.87
C ASN A 144 -5.55 -19.41 -0.97
N PHE A 145 -4.56 -18.78 -0.40
CA PHE A 145 -4.29 -17.34 -0.55
C PHE A 145 -3.06 -17.12 -1.43
N ILE A 146 -3.07 -16.04 -2.20
CA ILE A 146 -1.93 -15.59 -3.00
C ILE A 146 -1.32 -14.38 -2.32
N ILE A 147 0.00 -14.38 -2.23
CA ILE A 147 0.79 -13.28 -1.70
C ILE A 147 1.30 -12.49 -2.89
N PHE A 148 1.03 -11.19 -2.93
CA PHE A 148 1.73 -10.27 -3.81
C PHE A 148 2.98 -9.80 -3.07
N SER A 149 4.06 -10.56 -3.14
CA SER A 149 5.39 -10.10 -2.76
C SER A 149 6.16 -9.80 -4.04
N ASP A 150 6.93 -8.72 -4.04
CA ASP A 150 7.80 -8.30 -5.13
C ASP A 150 7.08 -7.84 -6.42
N ILE A 151 6.46 -6.67 -6.38
CA ILE A 151 6.18 -5.92 -7.61
C ILE A 151 7.50 -5.30 -8.06
N TYR A 152 8.23 -5.97 -8.96
CA TYR A 152 9.34 -5.35 -9.67
C TYR A 152 8.77 -4.44 -10.75
N ILE A 153 8.91 -3.14 -10.54
CA ILE A 153 8.59 -2.12 -11.54
C ILE A 153 9.92 -1.69 -12.13
N SER A 154 10.15 -2.01 -13.40
CA SER A 154 11.21 -1.36 -14.17
C SER A 154 10.61 -0.16 -14.89
N PHE A 155 11.19 1.01 -14.65
CA PHE A 155 10.90 2.26 -15.35
C PHE A 155 11.56 2.26 -16.72
#